data_703966fb55dac6f436ef13b8b896e1fb
#
_entry.id   703966fb55dac6f436ef13b8b896e1fb
#
_cell.length_a   1.000
_cell.length_b   1.000
_cell.length_c   1.000
_cell.angle_alpha   90.00
_cell.angle_beta   90.00
_cell.angle_gamma   90.00
#
_symmetry.space_group_name_H-M   'P 1'
#
loop_
_entity.id
_entity.type
_entity.pdbx_description
1 polymer ?
#
loop_
_entity_poly.entity_id
_entity_poly.type
_entity_poly.pdbx_seq_one_letter_code
_entity_poly.pdbx_strand_id
1 'polypeptide(L)'
;RLPTELEWEFAARGGEKSQGYRYSGSDNANEVAWFQENSEEETHPIAELNPNELGIYDMSGNVAEFCSDWFTEDDGETLGRVIRGGDHLENGDWLRLSSSFNRSFMDPEIKDRTVGFRLALSVDL
;
A
#
# COMPACT_ATOMS: atom_id res chain seq x y z
N ARG A 1 -5.56 13.66 -7.43
CA ARG A 1 -6.50 12.53 -7.33
C ARG A 1 -5.88 11.35 -6.61
N LEU A 2 -6.71 10.42 -6.15
CA LEU A 2 -6.23 9.12 -5.70
C LEU A 2 -5.71 8.31 -6.90
N PRO A 3 -4.69 7.47 -6.72
CA PRO A 3 -4.29 6.54 -7.77
C PRO A 3 -5.37 5.48 -7.99
N THR A 4 -5.44 4.95 -9.20
CA THR A 4 -6.16 3.70 -9.40
C THR A 4 -5.38 2.56 -8.74
N GLU A 5 -6.05 1.44 -8.46
CA GLU A 5 -5.38 0.27 -7.89
C GLU A 5 -4.24 -0.23 -8.80
N LEU A 6 -4.47 -0.22 -10.11
CA LEU A 6 -3.45 -0.63 -11.08
C LEU A 6 -2.23 0.29 -11.06
N GLU A 7 -2.44 1.61 -10.99
CA GLU A 7 -1.35 2.59 -10.85
C GLU A 7 -0.60 2.39 -9.54
N TRP A 8 -1.33 2.17 -8.45
CA TRP A 8 -0.74 1.93 -7.15
C TRP A 8 0.16 0.69 -7.16
N GLU A 9 -0.34 -0.42 -7.67
CA GLU A 9 0.42 -1.68 -7.73
C GLU A 9 1.65 -1.56 -8.63
N PHE A 10 1.51 -0.94 -9.80
CA PHE A 10 2.63 -0.71 -10.71
C PHE A 10 3.75 0.10 -10.02
N ALA A 11 3.40 1.18 -9.32
CA ALA A 11 4.34 2.00 -8.58
C ALA A 11 4.98 1.24 -7.41
N ALA A 12 4.18 0.46 -6.66
CA ALA A 12 4.67 -0.33 -5.54
C ALA A 12 5.69 -1.39 -5.96
N ARG A 13 5.51 -1.99 -7.14
CA ARG A 13 6.43 -2.97 -7.71
C ARG A 13 7.69 -2.34 -8.33
N GLY A 14 7.82 -1.03 -8.33
CA GLY A 14 8.98 -0.34 -8.87
C GLY A 14 8.84 0.10 -10.34
N GLY A 15 7.64 -0.01 -10.91
CA GLY A 15 7.36 0.41 -12.28
C GLY A 15 8.30 -0.26 -13.29
N GLU A 16 8.81 0.51 -14.24
CA GLU A 16 9.76 0.02 -15.25
C GLU A 16 11.13 -0.35 -14.67
N LYS A 17 11.42 0.08 -13.44
CA LYS A 17 12.68 -0.22 -12.73
C LYS A 17 12.55 -1.39 -11.76
N SER A 18 11.43 -2.12 -11.80
CA SER A 18 11.16 -3.22 -10.86
C SER A 18 12.29 -4.25 -10.82
N GLN A 19 12.72 -4.59 -9.62
CA GLN A 19 13.68 -5.66 -9.34
C GLN A 19 12.99 -6.96 -8.89
N GLY A 20 11.66 -7.00 -8.89
CA GLY A 20 10.89 -8.17 -8.47
C GLY A 20 10.93 -8.47 -6.98
N TYR A 21 11.10 -7.45 -6.16
CA TYR A 21 11.14 -7.62 -4.70
C TYR A 21 9.79 -8.08 -4.13
N ARG A 22 9.86 -8.76 -2.99
CA ARG A 22 8.67 -9.23 -2.25
C ARG A 22 7.85 -8.07 -1.67
N TYR A 23 8.53 -7.00 -1.25
CA TYR A 23 7.96 -5.78 -0.72
C TYR A 23 8.31 -4.62 -1.62
N SER A 24 7.71 -3.47 -1.39
CA SER A 24 8.01 -2.29 -2.21
C SER A 24 9.42 -1.75 -1.86
N GLY A 25 10.42 -2.21 -2.60
CA GLY A 25 11.81 -1.76 -2.52
C GLY A 25 12.80 -2.75 -1.92
N SER A 26 12.38 -3.89 -1.37
CA SER A 26 13.30 -4.88 -0.80
C SER A 26 12.63 -6.24 -0.63
N ASP A 27 13.44 -7.29 -0.53
CA ASP A 27 13.01 -8.61 -0.05
C ASP A 27 12.97 -8.70 1.48
N ASN A 28 13.51 -7.70 2.18
CA ASN A 28 13.49 -7.60 3.63
C ASN A 28 12.52 -6.50 4.08
N ALA A 29 11.40 -6.89 4.68
CA ALA A 29 10.38 -5.95 5.12
C ALA A 29 10.93 -4.87 6.07
N ASN A 30 11.89 -5.20 6.92
CA ASN A 30 12.47 -4.25 7.90
C ASN A 30 13.15 -3.05 7.24
N GLU A 31 13.58 -3.17 5.99
CA GLU A 31 14.26 -2.08 5.28
C GLU A 31 13.28 -1.03 4.70
N VAL A 32 12.04 -1.43 4.46
CA VAL A 32 11.09 -0.61 3.67
C VAL A 32 9.72 -0.44 4.31
N ALA A 33 9.41 -1.17 5.37
CA ALA A 33 8.05 -1.20 5.93
C ALA A 33 8.03 -1.06 7.45
N TRP A 34 7.04 -0.31 7.93
CA TRP A 34 6.60 -0.36 9.32
C TRP A 34 5.45 -1.36 9.43
N PHE A 35 5.65 -2.44 10.18
CA PHE A 35 4.70 -3.54 10.30
C PHE A 35 4.72 -4.13 11.70
N GLN A 36 4.01 -5.20 11.96
CA GLN A 36 3.81 -5.75 13.30
C GLN A 36 5.11 -5.93 14.11
N GLU A 37 6.18 -6.42 13.46
CA GLU A 37 7.43 -6.76 14.16
C GLU A 37 8.29 -5.56 14.55
N ASN A 38 8.13 -4.41 13.88
CA ASN A 38 9.03 -3.27 14.10
C ASN A 38 8.34 -1.94 14.39
N SER A 39 7.01 -1.87 14.27
CA SER A 39 6.27 -0.60 14.40
C SER A 39 5.99 -0.18 15.83
N GLU A 40 6.04 -1.12 16.79
CA GLU A 40 5.59 -0.90 18.17
C GLU A 40 4.11 -0.52 18.25
N GLU A 41 3.29 -1.06 17.32
CA GLU A 41 1.86 -0.81 17.19
C GLU A 41 1.50 0.66 16.91
N GLU A 42 2.44 1.41 16.34
CA GLU A 42 2.25 2.83 16.02
C GLU A 42 2.54 3.11 14.55
N THR A 43 1.87 4.11 14.01
CA THR A 43 2.29 4.70 12.73
C THR A 43 3.57 5.52 12.94
N HIS A 44 4.35 5.64 11.90
CA HIS A 44 5.60 6.39 11.90
C HIS A 44 5.55 7.50 10.84
N PRO A 45 6.36 8.56 11.00
CA PRO A 45 6.50 9.57 9.97
C PRO A 45 6.91 8.97 8.63
N ILE A 46 6.47 9.57 7.54
CA ILE A 46 6.82 9.12 6.19
C ILE A 46 8.31 9.30 5.91
N ALA A 47 8.83 8.49 4.97
CA ALA A 47 10.18 8.61 4.42
C ALA A 47 11.32 8.37 5.42
N GLU A 48 11.07 7.59 6.47
CA GLU A 48 12.11 7.22 7.45
C GLU A 48 12.85 5.93 7.05
N LEU A 49 12.20 5.06 6.29
CA LEU A 49 12.81 3.82 5.78
C LEU A 49 13.25 4.01 4.33
N ASN A 50 13.80 2.96 3.72
CA ASN A 50 14.29 3.06 2.34
C ASN A 50 13.15 3.16 1.34
N PRO A 51 13.33 3.92 0.24
CA PRO A 51 12.35 3.98 -0.85
C PRO A 51 12.41 2.74 -1.73
N ASN A 52 11.44 2.61 -2.62
CA ASN A 52 11.48 1.60 -3.66
C ASN A 52 12.32 2.05 -4.87
N GLU A 53 12.33 1.25 -5.92
CA GLU A 53 13.11 1.46 -7.14
C GLU A 53 12.81 2.79 -7.86
N LEU A 54 11.61 3.33 -7.66
CA LEU A 54 11.19 4.63 -8.19
C LEU A 54 11.44 5.81 -7.24
N GLY A 55 12.01 5.55 -6.06
CA GLY A 55 12.19 6.57 -5.03
C GLY A 55 10.94 6.88 -4.23
N ILE A 56 9.95 5.98 -4.24
CA ILE A 56 8.69 6.14 -3.50
C ILE A 56 8.79 5.41 -2.17
N TYR A 57 8.35 6.08 -1.10
CA TYR A 57 8.43 5.59 0.28
C TYR A 57 7.10 4.99 0.76
N ASP A 58 7.19 4.04 1.69
CA ASP A 58 6.09 3.56 2.51
C ASP A 58 4.92 2.94 1.74
N MET A 59 5.18 2.30 0.60
CA MET A 59 4.15 1.56 -0.13
C MET A 59 3.93 0.14 0.40
N SER A 60 4.72 -0.29 1.37
CA SER A 60 4.50 -1.50 2.17
C SER A 60 4.45 -1.09 3.63
N GLY A 61 3.34 -1.39 4.33
CA GLY A 61 3.18 -1.09 5.74
C GLY A 61 2.87 0.37 6.07
N ASN A 62 3.06 0.73 7.29
CA ASN A 62 2.70 1.98 7.93
C ASN A 62 1.17 2.15 7.98
N VAL A 63 0.55 2.63 6.93
CA VAL A 63 -0.91 2.65 6.75
C VAL A 63 -1.28 2.09 5.39
N ALA A 64 -2.37 1.35 5.33
CA ALA A 64 -2.96 0.96 4.06
C ALA A 64 -3.48 2.20 3.34
N GLU A 65 -3.51 2.19 2.01
CA GLU A 65 -3.77 3.40 1.24
C GLU A 65 -4.97 3.24 0.32
N PHE A 66 -5.85 4.24 0.34
CA PHE A 66 -7.00 4.29 -0.55
C PHE A 66 -6.59 4.41 -2.01
N CYS A 67 -7.26 3.59 -2.85
CA CYS A 67 -7.28 3.75 -4.30
C CYS A 67 -8.65 4.30 -4.73
N SER A 68 -8.73 4.82 -5.95
CA SER A 68 -9.98 5.37 -6.48
C SER A 68 -11.02 4.30 -6.82
N ASP A 69 -10.60 3.06 -6.99
CA ASP A 69 -11.47 1.95 -7.36
C ASP A 69 -12.41 1.57 -6.23
N TRP A 70 -13.61 1.14 -6.59
CA TRP A 70 -14.52 0.48 -5.68
C TRP A 70 -14.23 -1.01 -5.64
N PHE A 71 -14.24 -1.58 -4.45
CA PHE A 71 -14.13 -3.02 -4.24
C PHE A 71 -15.52 -3.63 -4.36
N THR A 72 -15.72 -4.50 -5.35
CA THR A 72 -16.99 -5.18 -5.59
C THR A 72 -16.81 -6.68 -5.50
N GLU A 73 -17.83 -7.37 -4.95
CA GLU A 73 -17.88 -8.83 -4.95
C GLU A 73 -18.45 -9.37 -6.28
N ASP A 74 -18.36 -10.69 -6.46
CA ASP A 74 -18.81 -11.38 -7.68
C ASP A 74 -20.29 -11.18 -7.99
N ASP A 75 -21.12 -10.94 -6.97
CA ASP A 75 -22.54 -10.62 -7.11
C ASP A 75 -22.81 -9.16 -7.49
N GLY A 76 -21.76 -8.35 -7.62
CA GLY A 76 -21.86 -6.92 -7.95
C GLY A 76 -22.07 -6.00 -6.75
N GLU A 77 -22.11 -6.52 -5.52
CA GLU A 77 -22.22 -5.69 -4.33
C GLU A 77 -20.93 -4.90 -4.10
N THR A 78 -21.06 -3.58 -3.90
CA THR A 78 -19.93 -2.69 -3.58
C THR A 78 -19.72 -2.65 -2.08
N LEU A 79 -18.52 -3.02 -1.63
CA LEU A 79 -18.17 -3.11 -0.20
C LEU A 79 -17.45 -1.88 0.34
N GLY A 80 -16.74 -1.15 -0.52
CA GLY A 80 -15.98 0.04 -0.14
C GLY A 80 -14.97 0.42 -1.20
N ARG A 81 -14.09 1.36 -0.86
CA ARG A 81 -12.93 1.69 -1.71
C ARG A 81 -11.84 0.65 -1.49
N VAL A 82 -11.11 0.34 -2.55
CA VAL A 82 -9.91 -0.50 -2.47
C VAL A 82 -8.87 0.20 -1.59
N ILE A 83 -8.25 -0.57 -0.69
CA ILE A 83 -7.04 -0.16 0.04
C ILE A 83 -5.90 -1.14 -0.26
N ARG A 84 -4.70 -0.63 -0.30
CA ARG A 84 -3.52 -1.40 -0.66
C ARG A 84 -2.36 -1.15 0.30
N GLY A 85 -1.42 -2.12 0.35
CA GLY A 85 -0.12 -1.97 1.01
C GLY A 85 0.00 -2.58 2.40
N GLY A 86 -1.12 -2.84 3.06
CA GLY A 86 -1.10 -3.27 4.46
C GLY A 86 -0.70 -2.15 5.41
N ASP A 87 -0.73 -2.42 6.71
CA ASP A 87 -0.52 -1.41 7.74
C ASP A 87 0.46 -1.86 8.81
N HIS A 88 0.69 -0.98 9.79
CA HIS A 88 1.66 -1.18 10.87
C HIS A 88 1.32 -2.30 11.86
N LEU A 89 0.11 -2.86 11.80
CA LEU A 89 -0.33 -3.97 12.66
C LEU A 89 -0.30 -5.32 11.94
N GLU A 90 -0.07 -5.33 10.62
CA GLU A 90 -0.05 -6.53 9.80
C GLU A 90 1.28 -7.29 9.93
N ASN A 91 1.21 -8.62 9.78
CA ASN A 91 2.42 -9.43 9.71
C ASN A 91 3.12 -9.29 8.35
N GLY A 92 4.41 -9.64 8.32
CA GLY A 92 5.22 -9.47 7.13
C GLY A 92 4.74 -10.26 5.91
N ASP A 93 4.16 -11.44 6.10
CA ASP A 93 3.67 -12.25 4.98
C ASP A 93 2.50 -11.57 4.26
N TRP A 94 1.66 -10.86 4.99
CA TRP A 94 0.50 -10.15 4.42
C TRP A 94 0.91 -8.89 3.66
N LEU A 95 2.07 -8.32 3.97
CA LEU A 95 2.59 -7.15 3.27
C LEU A 95 3.22 -7.48 1.91
N ARG A 96 3.49 -8.75 1.62
CA ARG A 96 4.07 -9.13 0.32
C ARG A 96 3.19 -8.61 -0.81
N LEU A 97 3.80 -8.05 -1.84
CA LEU A 97 3.07 -7.51 -2.99
C LEU A 97 2.23 -8.57 -3.70
N SER A 98 2.64 -9.84 -3.63
CA SER A 98 1.90 -10.96 -4.19
C SER A 98 0.81 -11.52 -3.28
N SER A 99 0.72 -11.06 -2.02
CA SER A 99 -0.27 -11.55 -1.08
C SER A 99 -1.67 -11.02 -1.40
N SER A 100 -2.68 -11.90 -1.33
CA SER A 100 -4.07 -11.49 -1.44
C SER A 100 -4.51 -10.55 -0.30
N PHE A 101 -3.82 -10.59 0.84
CA PHE A 101 -4.07 -9.71 1.98
C PHE A 101 -3.47 -8.30 1.80
N ASN A 102 -2.62 -8.09 0.79
CA ASN A 102 -2.14 -6.78 0.41
C ASN A 102 -3.26 -5.91 -0.19
N ARG A 103 -4.33 -6.52 -0.61
CA ARG A 103 -5.51 -5.89 -1.20
C ARG A 103 -6.71 -6.11 -0.30
N SER A 104 -7.42 -5.04 0.05
CA SER A 104 -8.63 -5.10 0.86
C SER A 104 -9.54 -3.90 0.53
N PHE A 105 -10.50 -3.62 1.37
CA PHE A 105 -11.41 -2.49 1.19
C PHE A 105 -11.73 -1.83 2.53
N MET A 106 -12.17 -0.57 2.45
CA MET A 106 -12.63 0.21 3.58
C MET A 106 -13.74 1.16 3.13
N ASP A 107 -14.75 1.33 3.96
CA ASP A 107 -15.75 2.38 3.76
C ASP A 107 -15.04 3.75 3.90
N PRO A 108 -15.08 4.60 2.87
CA PRO A 108 -14.35 5.87 2.90
C PRO A 108 -14.89 6.87 3.93
N GLU A 109 -16.07 6.64 4.49
CA GLU A 109 -16.63 7.48 5.55
C GLU A 109 -16.14 7.10 6.95
N ILE A 110 -15.52 5.91 7.10
CA ILE A 110 -14.96 5.46 8.37
C ILE A 110 -13.56 6.01 8.55
N LYS A 111 -13.30 6.57 9.73
CA LYS A 111 -11.95 6.99 10.13
C LYS A 111 -11.27 5.83 10.84
N ASP A 112 -10.11 5.43 10.32
CA ASP A 112 -9.35 4.33 10.87
C ASP A 112 -7.85 4.69 10.86
N ARG A 113 -7.18 4.43 11.99
CA ARG A 113 -5.75 4.74 12.14
C ARG A 113 -4.84 3.89 11.25
N THR A 114 -5.37 2.81 10.69
CA THR A 114 -4.61 1.91 9.82
C THR A 114 -4.69 2.29 8.35
N VAL A 115 -5.49 3.29 7.99
CA VAL A 115 -5.75 3.66 6.60
C VAL A 115 -5.47 5.14 6.37
N GLY A 116 -4.74 5.42 5.30
CA GLY A 116 -4.45 6.76 4.82
C GLY A 116 -4.55 6.84 3.31
N PHE A 117 -3.82 7.75 2.69
CA PHE A 117 -3.81 7.92 1.25
C PHE A 117 -2.56 8.63 0.76
N ARG A 118 -2.29 8.48 -0.53
CA ARG A 118 -1.35 9.34 -1.27
C ARG A 118 -1.98 9.82 -2.56
N LEU A 119 -1.45 10.88 -3.11
CA LEU A 119 -1.98 11.48 -4.33
C LEU A 119 -1.18 11.06 -5.54
N ALA A 120 -1.88 10.95 -6.66
CA ALA A 120 -1.31 10.79 -7.99
C ALA A 120 -1.60 12.04 -8.82
N LEU A 121 -0.64 12.45 -9.63
CA LEU A 121 -0.79 13.58 -10.54
C LEU A 121 -0.82 13.05 -11.97
N SER A 122 -1.91 13.34 -12.68
CA SER A 122 -1.96 13.09 -14.11
C SER A 122 -1.24 14.23 -14.84
N VAL A 123 -0.40 13.88 -15.80
CA VAL A 123 0.29 14.85 -16.64
C VAL A 123 -0.16 14.66 -18.09
N ASP A 124 -0.46 15.77 -18.77
CA ASP A 124 -0.72 15.76 -20.20
C ASP A 124 0.62 15.73 -20.93
N LEU A 125 0.78 14.73 -21.80
CA LEU A 125 1.98 14.55 -22.61
C LEU A 125 1.76 15.09 -24.03
#